data_037d7e15a428e8bf7762bfb051742d76
#
_entry.id   037d7e15a428e8bf7762bfb051742d76
#
_cell.length_a   1.000
_cell.length_b   1.000
_cell.length_c   1.000
_cell.angle_alpha   90.00
_cell.angle_beta   90.00
_cell.angle_gamma   90.00
#
_symmetry.space_group_name_H-M   'P 1'
#
loop_
_entity.id
_entity.type
_entity.pdbx_description
1 polymer ?
#
loop_
_entity_poly.entity_id
_entity_poly.type
_entity_poly.pdbx_seq_one_letter_code
_entity_poly.pdbx_strand_id
1 'polypeptide(L)'
;MHRRHFLRAAPLAAIAAPTLVHAKDGVFPATEPHTKRFDEQRWALDNIIQANGIDWDQGHVSVLLRACGLDIQNDMAALRARVKKYADIVPAFEALARKREAMAIEAEKNDEPIPARDNYYTAAAYWATSMWGNEVHGERLRHANDKKRELFTKYIGLADHHIEWVEIPYRGKSVPAVFHLPPNHQAGGKLPVVVMVPGMDGFKERSVSLNGDGWLERGYAVLAIEGPGYWESPVRGIFIDVQGWVETGKEVAKWLRARPEIDMDKVAATGSSFGSFFAAAMISEEPAFKACAVTGTCYDLAGHRIFDEASPTFKKRFMFMSGIADEAEFETFRQTIDWRPFAGKIKAAFLIAGGESDELCPLEATEAFVKALGGPKQLMVYQDSRHSLSGPSAANGPEPRIYQAEWITRRLKGAPMQNERWFVEASGKVDKTAIA
;
A
#
# COMPACT_ATOMS: atom_id res chain seq x y z
N MET A 1 43.18 -28.52 -56.40
CA MET A 1 43.28 -28.89 -54.98
C MET A 1 42.04 -28.31 -54.26
N HIS A 2 41.05 -29.19 -54.01
CA HIS A 2 39.78 -28.83 -53.38
C HIS A 2 39.87 -29.12 -51.88
N ARG A 3 39.67 -28.11 -51.02
CA ARG A 3 39.42 -28.34 -49.59
C ARG A 3 37.92 -28.17 -49.31
N ARG A 4 37.26 -29.29 -48.98
CA ARG A 4 35.89 -29.32 -48.46
C ARG A 4 35.93 -29.01 -46.95
N HIS A 5 35.22 -27.98 -46.51
CA HIS A 5 34.96 -27.74 -45.07
C HIS A 5 33.67 -28.48 -44.69
N PHE A 6 33.78 -29.41 -43.74
CA PHE A 6 32.66 -30.07 -43.07
C PHE A 6 32.13 -29.14 -42.02
N LEU A 7 30.88 -28.69 -42.20
CA LEU A 7 30.08 -28.09 -41.13
C LEU A 7 29.59 -29.21 -40.20
N ARG A 8 30.07 -29.22 -38.95
CA ARG A 8 29.50 -30.05 -37.89
C ARG A 8 28.26 -29.37 -37.38
N ALA A 9 27.10 -30.01 -37.49
CA ALA A 9 25.87 -29.61 -36.83
C ALA A 9 26.01 -29.82 -35.31
N ALA A 10 25.78 -28.74 -34.54
CA ALA A 10 25.65 -28.83 -33.10
C ALA A 10 24.24 -29.36 -32.73
N PRO A 11 24.11 -30.20 -31.70
CA PRO A 11 22.80 -30.69 -31.29
C PRO A 11 21.97 -29.54 -30.69
N LEU A 12 20.72 -29.40 -31.14
CA LEU A 12 19.70 -28.57 -30.51
C LEU A 12 19.46 -29.13 -29.09
N ALA A 13 19.85 -28.35 -28.10
CA ALA A 13 19.43 -28.59 -26.73
C ALA A 13 17.92 -28.35 -26.64
N ALA A 14 17.18 -29.37 -26.30
CA ALA A 14 15.77 -29.28 -25.99
C ALA A 14 15.60 -28.36 -24.75
N ILE A 15 14.95 -27.22 -24.96
CA ILE A 15 14.53 -26.35 -23.89
C ILE A 15 13.38 -27.09 -23.18
N ALA A 16 13.65 -27.61 -22.00
CA ALA A 16 12.62 -28.18 -21.14
C ALA A 16 11.66 -27.06 -20.73
N ALA A 17 10.37 -27.24 -20.98
CA ALA A 17 9.34 -26.38 -20.50
C ALA A 17 9.40 -26.29 -18.94
N PRO A 18 9.27 -25.09 -18.33
CA PRO A 18 9.28 -25.01 -16.88
C PRO A 18 8.05 -25.75 -16.34
N THR A 19 8.30 -26.76 -15.52
CA THR A 19 7.27 -27.44 -14.74
C THR A 19 6.69 -26.46 -13.73
N LEU A 20 5.39 -26.22 -13.78
CA LEU A 20 4.61 -25.49 -12.78
C LEU A 20 4.80 -26.14 -11.40
N VAL A 21 5.69 -25.60 -10.60
CA VAL A 21 5.84 -25.96 -9.19
C VAL A 21 4.84 -25.13 -8.40
N HIS A 22 3.67 -25.70 -8.16
CA HIS A 22 2.77 -25.16 -7.15
C HIS A 22 3.50 -25.23 -5.80
N ALA A 23 3.54 -24.11 -5.09
CA ALA A 23 4.21 -23.96 -3.79
C ALA A 23 3.54 -24.85 -2.72
N LYS A 24 3.84 -26.15 -2.70
CA LYS A 24 3.35 -27.09 -1.68
C LYS A 24 4.18 -27.11 -0.39
N ASP A 25 5.44 -26.62 -0.41
CA ASP A 25 6.36 -26.82 0.71
C ASP A 25 7.15 -25.56 1.15
N GLY A 26 6.59 -24.36 1.01
CA GLY A 26 7.22 -23.15 1.57
C GLY A 26 8.55 -22.71 0.90
N VAL A 27 8.99 -23.37 -0.14
CA VAL A 27 10.13 -22.98 -0.97
C VAL A 27 9.59 -22.24 -2.19
N PHE A 28 9.72 -20.91 -2.17
CA PHE A 28 9.30 -20.07 -3.29
C PHE A 28 10.33 -20.14 -4.40
N PRO A 29 9.91 -20.25 -5.67
CA PRO A 29 10.85 -20.08 -6.77
C PRO A 29 11.45 -18.67 -6.67
N ALA A 30 12.77 -18.59 -6.61
CA ALA A 30 13.52 -17.33 -6.63
C ALA A 30 13.48 -16.68 -8.03
N THR A 31 12.32 -16.75 -8.70
CA THR A 31 12.13 -16.29 -10.07
C THR A 31 11.58 -14.88 -10.02
N GLU A 32 12.33 -13.95 -10.60
CA GLU A 32 11.90 -12.58 -10.80
C GLU A 32 10.72 -12.57 -11.79
N PRO A 33 9.65 -11.79 -11.54
CA PRO A 33 8.60 -11.60 -12.53
C PRO A 33 9.13 -10.95 -13.81
N HIS A 34 8.79 -11.51 -14.97
CA HIS A 34 9.15 -10.97 -16.27
C HIS A 34 7.89 -10.49 -17.00
N THR A 35 7.90 -9.23 -17.42
CA THR A 35 6.88 -8.71 -18.32
C THR A 35 7.55 -8.21 -19.60
N LYS A 36 6.98 -8.57 -20.75
CA LYS A 36 7.47 -8.11 -22.05
C LYS A 36 7.63 -6.59 -22.09
N ARG A 37 6.63 -5.87 -21.61
CA ARG A 37 6.62 -4.41 -21.60
C ARG A 37 7.72 -3.81 -20.70
N PHE A 38 7.98 -4.37 -19.53
CA PHE A 38 9.05 -3.91 -18.65
C PHE A 38 10.41 -4.10 -19.29
N ASP A 39 10.65 -5.26 -19.91
CA ASP A 39 11.93 -5.59 -20.54
C ASP A 39 12.18 -4.73 -21.79
N GLU A 40 11.20 -4.57 -22.67
CA GLU A 40 11.30 -3.77 -23.88
C GLU A 40 11.40 -2.26 -23.62
N GLN A 41 10.75 -1.76 -22.58
CA GLN A 41 10.71 -0.32 -22.25
C GLN A 41 11.71 0.08 -21.15
N ARG A 42 12.59 -0.82 -20.71
CA ARG A 42 13.54 -0.55 -19.63
C ARG A 42 14.39 0.69 -19.86
N TRP A 43 14.85 0.89 -21.10
CA TRP A 43 15.65 2.05 -21.47
C TRP A 43 14.86 3.37 -21.34
N ALA A 44 13.59 3.36 -21.70
CA ALA A 44 12.72 4.53 -21.57
C ALA A 44 12.46 4.85 -20.07
N LEU A 45 12.18 3.81 -19.27
CA LEU A 45 12.04 3.93 -17.82
C LEU A 45 13.28 4.53 -17.18
N ASP A 46 14.47 4.02 -17.50
CA ASP A 46 15.72 4.53 -16.94
C ASP A 46 15.97 6.01 -17.34
N ASN A 47 15.60 6.43 -18.58
CA ASN A 47 15.67 7.84 -18.99
C ASN A 47 14.67 8.72 -18.22
N ILE A 48 13.46 8.24 -17.95
CA ILE A 48 12.47 8.97 -17.16
C ILE A 48 12.95 9.11 -15.70
N ILE A 49 13.51 8.04 -15.11
CA ILE A 49 14.09 8.08 -13.76
C ILE A 49 15.28 9.03 -13.72
N GLN A 50 16.13 9.06 -14.75
CA GLN A 50 17.24 9.99 -14.82
C GLN A 50 16.79 11.46 -14.80
N ALA A 51 15.66 11.75 -15.47
CA ALA A 51 15.10 13.11 -15.55
C ALA A 51 14.35 13.50 -14.27
N ASN A 52 13.48 12.62 -13.76
CA ASN A 52 12.53 12.91 -12.67
C ASN A 52 12.97 12.38 -11.31
N GLY A 53 13.99 11.51 -11.26
CA GLY A 53 14.43 10.86 -10.02
C GLY A 53 13.43 9.79 -9.54
N ILE A 54 13.43 9.58 -8.23
CA ILE A 54 12.62 8.54 -7.58
C ILE A 54 11.09 8.76 -7.67
N ASP A 55 10.67 9.97 -7.98
CA ASP A 55 9.25 10.34 -8.08
C ASP A 55 8.71 10.20 -9.53
N TRP A 56 9.32 9.35 -10.37
CA TRP A 56 8.98 9.25 -11.81
C TRP A 56 7.55 8.75 -12.10
N ASP A 57 6.98 7.94 -11.23
CA ASP A 57 5.66 7.34 -11.37
C ASP A 57 4.68 7.77 -10.27
N GLN A 58 5.15 7.97 -9.04
CA GLN A 58 4.39 8.40 -7.88
C GLN A 58 5.23 9.30 -6.96
N GLY A 59 4.61 10.04 -6.07
CA GLY A 59 5.27 10.94 -5.14
C GLY A 59 5.95 10.23 -3.95
N HIS A 60 6.91 9.36 -4.20
CA HIS A 60 7.58 8.54 -3.17
C HIS A 60 8.25 9.39 -2.09
N VAL A 61 8.92 10.49 -2.49
CA VAL A 61 9.57 11.41 -1.54
C VAL A 61 8.55 12.08 -0.62
N SER A 62 7.43 12.54 -1.17
CA SER A 62 6.40 13.23 -0.38
C SER A 62 5.77 12.31 0.67
N VAL A 63 5.62 11.02 0.33
CA VAL A 63 5.09 10.00 1.24
C VAL A 63 6.07 9.72 2.38
N LEU A 64 7.38 9.62 2.08
CA LEU A 64 8.41 9.42 3.10
C LEU A 64 8.56 10.65 3.99
N LEU A 65 8.56 11.87 3.43
CA LEU A 65 8.59 13.10 4.21
C LEU A 65 7.41 13.21 5.17
N ARG A 66 6.23 12.76 4.76
CA ARG A 66 5.07 12.75 5.65
C ARG A 66 5.23 11.75 6.79
N ALA A 67 5.72 10.54 6.50
CA ALA A 67 5.88 9.50 7.51
C ALA A 67 7.02 9.80 8.49
N CYS A 68 8.19 10.21 7.98
CA CYS A 68 9.42 10.37 8.76
C CYS A 68 9.69 11.82 9.22
N GLY A 69 8.95 12.79 8.70
CA GLY A 69 9.19 14.23 8.98
C GLY A 69 10.18 14.89 8.03
N LEU A 70 10.33 16.22 8.17
CA LEU A 70 11.19 17.03 7.31
C LEU A 70 12.69 16.77 7.49
N ASP A 71 13.10 16.13 8.59
CA ASP A 71 14.50 15.83 8.91
C ASP A 71 15.15 14.86 7.91
N ILE A 72 14.37 14.21 7.08
CA ILE A 72 14.89 13.37 5.99
C ILE A 72 15.07 14.10 4.66
N GLN A 73 14.80 15.41 4.57
CA GLN A 73 14.89 16.14 3.29
C GLN A 73 16.27 16.03 2.62
N ASN A 74 17.34 16.01 3.41
CA ASN A 74 18.70 15.85 2.89
C ASN A 74 18.98 14.43 2.38
N ASP A 75 18.38 13.41 3.02
CA ASP A 75 18.45 12.03 2.53
C ASP A 75 17.71 11.91 1.19
N MET A 76 16.56 12.59 1.05
CA MET A 76 15.79 12.61 -0.20
C MET A 76 16.55 13.36 -1.32
N ALA A 77 17.28 14.44 -1.00
CA ALA A 77 18.13 15.10 -1.96
C ALA A 77 19.30 14.19 -2.42
N ALA A 78 19.94 13.49 -1.47
CA ALA A 78 20.98 12.52 -1.78
C ALA A 78 20.45 11.33 -2.60
N LEU A 79 19.22 10.87 -2.32
CA LEU A 79 18.56 9.82 -3.07
C LEU A 79 18.32 10.24 -4.54
N ARG A 80 17.79 11.44 -4.78
CA ARG A 80 17.58 12.00 -6.13
C ARG A 80 18.89 12.14 -6.91
N ALA A 81 19.99 12.46 -6.23
CA ALA A 81 21.30 12.52 -6.85
C ALA A 81 21.84 11.14 -7.27
N ARG A 82 21.50 10.09 -6.50
CA ARG A 82 22.00 8.72 -6.69
C ARG A 82 21.17 7.89 -7.66
N VAL A 83 19.85 7.97 -7.57
CA VAL A 83 18.94 7.14 -8.38
C VAL A 83 18.81 7.74 -9.78
N LYS A 84 19.43 7.07 -10.76
CA LYS A 84 19.42 7.46 -12.17
C LYS A 84 18.79 6.41 -13.07
N LYS A 85 18.56 5.21 -12.54
CA LYS A 85 17.88 4.09 -13.21
C LYS A 85 17.22 3.20 -12.18
N TYR A 86 16.30 2.35 -12.64
CA TYR A 86 15.53 1.45 -11.77
C TYR A 86 16.41 0.57 -10.86
N ALA A 87 17.53 0.05 -11.38
CA ALA A 87 18.45 -0.79 -10.61
C ALA A 87 19.15 -0.05 -9.44
N ASP A 88 19.16 1.28 -9.43
CA ASP A 88 19.81 2.06 -8.38
C ASP A 88 18.93 2.18 -7.12
N ILE A 89 17.61 1.89 -7.22
CA ILE A 89 16.63 2.13 -6.14
C ILE A 89 16.99 1.33 -4.90
N VAL A 90 17.08 0.02 -5.04
CA VAL A 90 17.32 -0.89 -3.89
C VAL A 90 18.63 -0.55 -3.17
N PRO A 91 19.80 -0.49 -3.84
CA PRO A 91 21.05 -0.18 -3.15
C PRO A 91 21.09 1.24 -2.57
N ALA A 92 20.38 2.21 -3.16
CA ALA A 92 20.31 3.55 -2.62
C ALA A 92 19.54 3.61 -1.29
N PHE A 93 18.37 2.96 -1.22
CA PHE A 93 17.59 2.89 0.02
C PHE A 93 18.28 2.06 1.10
N GLU A 94 18.90 0.93 0.76
CA GLU A 94 19.71 0.16 1.70
C GLU A 94 20.86 0.95 2.29
N ALA A 95 21.53 1.80 1.48
CA ALA A 95 22.63 2.65 1.96
C ALA A 95 22.12 3.72 2.95
N LEU A 96 20.98 4.34 2.65
CA LEU A 96 20.35 5.30 3.56
C LEU A 96 19.85 4.61 4.84
N ALA A 97 19.28 3.42 4.74
CA ALA A 97 18.82 2.64 5.89
C ALA A 97 19.96 2.32 6.84
N ARG A 98 21.10 1.80 6.33
CA ARG A 98 22.32 1.53 7.13
C ARG A 98 22.89 2.79 7.76
N LYS A 99 22.86 3.94 7.06
CA LYS A 99 23.31 5.23 7.62
C LYS A 99 22.44 5.62 8.82
N ARG A 100 21.10 5.57 8.67
CA ARG A 100 20.16 5.92 9.75
C ARG A 100 20.23 4.94 10.92
N GLU A 101 20.42 3.65 10.66
CA GLU A 101 20.67 2.64 11.69
C GLU A 101 21.94 2.96 12.49
N ALA A 102 23.04 3.31 11.84
CA ALA A 102 24.27 3.68 12.53
C ALA A 102 24.09 4.95 13.40
N MET A 103 23.34 5.94 12.90
CA MET A 103 23.00 7.15 13.69
C MET A 103 22.13 6.81 14.90
N ALA A 104 21.16 5.90 14.75
CA ALA A 104 20.31 5.44 15.86
C ALA A 104 21.13 4.74 16.96
N ILE A 105 22.04 3.85 16.56
CA ILE A 105 22.92 3.12 17.50
C ILE A 105 23.85 4.10 18.23
N GLU A 106 24.38 5.10 17.55
CA GLU A 106 25.24 6.10 18.19
C GLU A 106 24.45 6.97 19.18
N ALA A 107 23.24 7.40 18.81
CA ALA A 107 22.34 8.12 19.72
C ALA A 107 21.97 7.28 20.96
N GLU A 108 21.69 5.97 20.77
CA GLU A 108 21.40 5.05 21.88
C GLU A 108 22.60 4.95 22.86
N LYS A 109 23.86 4.89 22.35
CA LYS A 109 25.06 4.89 23.17
C LYS A 109 25.28 6.18 23.95
N ASN A 110 24.84 7.30 23.38
CA ASN A 110 24.98 8.62 23.99
C ASN A 110 23.81 8.97 24.95
N ASP A 111 22.88 8.03 25.18
CA ASP A 111 21.66 8.24 25.97
C ASP A 111 20.77 9.38 25.41
N GLU A 112 20.65 9.42 24.08
CA GLU A 112 19.85 10.37 23.31
C GLU A 112 18.58 9.68 22.75
N PRO A 113 17.53 9.47 23.55
CA PRO A 113 16.40 8.61 23.16
C PRO A 113 15.57 9.17 21.98
N ILE A 114 15.46 10.50 21.82
CA ILE A 114 14.70 11.10 20.72
C ILE A 114 15.41 10.90 19.38
N PRO A 115 16.70 11.27 19.20
CA PRO A 115 17.42 10.94 17.99
C PRO A 115 17.50 9.43 17.70
N ALA A 116 17.63 8.58 18.71
CA ALA A 116 17.61 7.12 18.55
C ALA A 116 16.26 6.65 17.98
N ARG A 117 15.15 7.07 18.58
CA ARG A 117 13.77 6.79 18.15
C ARG A 117 13.56 7.16 16.68
N ASP A 118 13.86 8.41 16.33
CA ASP A 118 13.57 8.97 15.01
C ASP A 118 14.42 8.30 13.92
N ASN A 119 15.66 7.99 14.21
CA ASN A 119 16.53 7.28 13.28
C ASN A 119 16.19 5.79 13.16
N TYR A 120 15.73 5.09 14.22
CA TYR A 120 15.24 3.72 14.12
C TYR A 120 13.98 3.64 13.25
N TYR A 121 13.01 4.53 13.44
CA TYR A 121 11.82 4.61 12.58
C TYR A 121 12.19 4.84 11.11
N THR A 122 13.04 5.84 10.87
CA THR A 122 13.47 6.20 9.51
C THR A 122 14.26 5.08 8.84
N ALA A 123 15.15 4.40 9.58
CA ALA A 123 15.91 3.27 9.05
C ALA A 123 14.98 2.10 8.70
N ALA A 124 13.99 1.80 9.54
CA ALA A 124 12.97 0.79 9.25
C ALA A 124 12.15 1.14 8.00
N ALA A 125 11.74 2.41 7.86
CA ALA A 125 11.02 2.89 6.67
C ALA A 125 11.87 2.77 5.40
N TYR A 126 13.18 3.02 5.45
CA TYR A 126 14.07 2.87 4.29
C TYR A 126 14.33 1.41 3.94
N TRP A 127 14.51 0.52 4.92
CA TRP A 127 14.59 -0.92 4.67
C TRP A 127 13.29 -1.44 4.04
N ALA A 128 12.13 -1.01 4.54
CA ALA A 128 10.86 -1.34 3.90
C ALA A 128 10.81 -0.82 2.45
N THR A 129 11.18 0.44 2.22
CA THR A 129 11.15 1.02 0.86
C THR A 129 12.15 0.34 -0.08
N SER A 130 13.27 -0.21 0.43
CA SER A 130 14.20 -1.00 -0.40
C SER A 130 13.56 -2.29 -0.94
N MET A 131 12.54 -2.82 -0.26
CA MET A 131 11.79 -3.99 -0.73
C MET A 131 10.96 -3.68 -1.99
N TRP A 132 10.62 -2.41 -2.23
CA TRP A 132 9.79 -2.01 -3.37
C TRP A 132 10.45 -2.28 -4.73
N GLY A 133 11.75 -2.07 -4.90
CA GLY A 133 12.46 -2.41 -6.13
C GLY A 133 13.05 -3.84 -6.14
N ASN A 134 12.77 -4.64 -5.11
CA ASN A 134 13.26 -6.01 -4.97
C ASN A 134 12.10 -7.00 -5.13
N GLU A 135 11.84 -7.38 -6.37
CA GLU A 135 10.71 -8.25 -6.77
C GLU A 135 11.15 -9.70 -6.93
N VAL A 136 12.11 -10.15 -6.10
CA VAL A 136 12.60 -11.52 -6.07
C VAL A 136 12.38 -12.11 -4.67
N HIS A 137 11.67 -13.23 -4.60
CA HIS A 137 11.49 -13.98 -3.36
C HIS A 137 12.80 -14.67 -2.96
N GLY A 138 13.75 -13.92 -2.39
CA GLY A 138 15.10 -14.40 -2.10
C GLY A 138 15.65 -13.91 -0.76
N GLU A 139 16.92 -14.21 -0.53
CA GLU A 139 17.62 -13.85 0.71
C GLU A 139 17.67 -12.33 0.95
N ARG A 140 17.90 -11.54 -0.10
CA ARG A 140 17.94 -10.06 0.00
C ARG A 140 16.61 -9.49 0.49
N LEU A 141 15.49 -10.01 -0.02
CA LEU A 141 14.15 -9.57 0.42
C LEU A 141 13.89 -9.94 1.87
N ARG A 142 14.23 -11.17 2.28
CA ARG A 142 14.12 -11.61 3.68
C ARG A 142 14.98 -10.75 4.59
N HIS A 143 16.24 -10.50 4.23
CA HIS A 143 17.15 -9.64 5.00
C HIS A 143 16.58 -8.22 5.19
N ALA A 144 16.06 -7.60 4.11
CA ALA A 144 15.45 -6.27 4.19
C ALA A 144 14.23 -6.28 5.14
N ASN A 145 13.39 -7.30 5.05
CA ASN A 145 12.24 -7.47 5.94
C ASN A 145 12.65 -7.67 7.40
N ASP A 146 13.67 -8.49 7.67
CA ASP A 146 14.17 -8.75 9.01
C ASP A 146 14.77 -7.48 9.63
N LYS A 147 15.56 -6.72 8.87
CA LYS A 147 16.09 -5.41 9.29
C LYS A 147 14.99 -4.40 9.57
N LYS A 148 13.98 -4.31 8.68
CA LYS A 148 12.79 -3.48 8.92
C LYS A 148 12.13 -3.82 10.27
N ARG A 149 11.87 -5.10 10.54
CA ARG A 149 11.23 -5.55 11.78
C ARG A 149 12.09 -5.30 13.01
N GLU A 150 13.38 -5.60 12.94
CA GLU A 150 14.34 -5.36 14.02
C GLU A 150 14.33 -3.88 14.44
N LEU A 151 14.52 -2.98 13.47
CA LEU A 151 14.62 -1.54 13.73
C LEU A 151 13.30 -0.91 14.14
N PHE A 152 12.18 -1.37 13.57
CA PHE A 152 10.86 -0.93 14.03
C PHE A 152 10.55 -1.42 15.45
N THR A 153 11.04 -2.60 15.85
CA THR A 153 10.94 -3.08 17.24
C THR A 153 11.75 -2.18 18.20
N LYS A 154 12.92 -1.72 17.79
CA LYS A 154 13.69 -0.72 18.56
C LYS A 154 12.91 0.60 18.69
N TYR A 155 12.30 1.07 17.58
CA TYR A 155 11.42 2.23 17.60
C TYR A 155 10.25 2.07 18.58
N ILE A 156 9.57 0.92 18.58
CA ILE A 156 8.46 0.62 19.50
C ILE A 156 8.88 0.84 20.95
N GLY A 157 10.09 0.40 21.34
CA GLY A 157 10.62 0.57 22.69
C GLY A 157 10.89 2.02 23.10
N LEU A 158 10.94 2.95 22.13
CA LEU A 158 11.23 4.39 22.35
C LEU A 158 10.04 5.29 22.00
N ALA A 159 8.95 4.73 21.47
CA ALA A 159 7.78 5.48 21.06
C ALA A 159 7.05 6.13 22.25
N ASP A 160 6.38 7.24 22.00
CA ASP A 160 5.61 8.02 22.99
C ASP A 160 4.17 7.53 23.18
N HIS A 161 3.80 6.46 22.48
CA HIS A 161 2.48 5.82 22.53
C HIS A 161 2.63 4.31 22.46
N HIS A 162 1.56 3.59 22.82
CA HIS A 162 1.56 2.12 22.78
C HIS A 162 1.51 1.61 21.34
N ILE A 163 2.46 0.76 20.99
CA ILE A 163 2.55 0.09 19.69
C ILE A 163 2.80 -1.40 19.93
N GLU A 164 2.09 -2.26 19.22
CA GLU A 164 2.33 -3.71 19.28
C GLU A 164 2.27 -4.36 17.90
N TRP A 165 3.09 -5.39 17.73
CA TRP A 165 2.97 -6.32 16.61
C TRP A 165 1.73 -7.17 16.76
N VAL A 166 0.98 -7.33 15.67
CA VAL A 166 -0.25 -8.14 15.62
C VAL A 166 -0.15 -9.18 14.52
N GLU A 167 -0.61 -10.36 14.81
CA GLU A 167 -0.69 -11.47 13.87
C GLU A 167 -2.17 -11.86 13.71
N ILE A 168 -2.74 -11.52 12.55
CA ILE A 168 -4.14 -11.85 12.21
C ILE A 168 -4.17 -13.24 11.55
N PRO A 169 -4.93 -14.21 12.08
CA PRO A 169 -5.00 -15.55 11.50
C PRO A 169 -5.42 -15.55 10.02
N TYR A 170 -4.75 -16.35 9.22
CA TYR A 170 -5.05 -16.50 7.79
C TYR A 170 -4.67 -17.89 7.29
N ARG A 171 -5.66 -18.76 7.04
CA ARG A 171 -5.50 -20.08 6.41
C ARG A 171 -4.29 -20.91 6.92
N GLY A 172 -4.18 -21.07 8.23
CA GLY A 172 -3.06 -21.79 8.88
C GLY A 172 -1.75 -21.00 8.99
N LYS A 173 -1.73 -19.76 8.51
CA LYS A 173 -0.67 -18.76 8.66
C LYS A 173 -1.21 -17.53 9.38
N SER A 174 -0.47 -16.43 9.35
CA SER A 174 -0.94 -15.13 9.82
C SER A 174 -0.49 -14.01 8.89
N VAL A 175 -1.35 -13.01 8.68
CA VAL A 175 -0.98 -11.74 8.05
C VAL A 175 -0.53 -10.75 9.13
N PRO A 176 0.56 -10.01 8.89
CA PRO A 176 1.13 -9.12 9.88
C PRO A 176 0.39 -7.79 9.93
N ALA A 177 0.28 -7.25 11.13
CA ALA A 177 -0.24 -5.91 11.37
C ALA A 177 0.55 -5.21 12.48
N VAL A 178 0.32 -3.90 12.61
CA VAL A 178 0.80 -3.08 13.74
C VAL A 178 -0.40 -2.36 14.32
N PHE A 179 -0.55 -2.45 15.64
CA PHE A 179 -1.62 -1.79 16.36
C PHE A 179 -1.06 -0.65 17.21
N HIS A 180 -1.70 0.52 17.12
CA HIS A 180 -1.33 1.72 17.83
C HIS A 180 -2.49 2.21 18.69
N LEU A 181 -2.22 2.60 19.94
CA LEU A 181 -3.15 3.34 20.79
C LEU A 181 -2.71 4.81 20.88
N PRO A 182 -3.64 5.77 20.96
CA PRO A 182 -3.26 7.18 21.11
C PRO A 182 -2.49 7.44 22.42
N PRO A 183 -1.55 8.40 22.46
CA PRO A 183 -0.66 8.64 23.60
C PRO A 183 -1.38 8.82 24.95
N ASN A 184 -2.58 9.39 24.93
CA ASN A 184 -3.36 9.72 26.13
C ASN A 184 -4.45 8.70 26.45
N HIS A 185 -4.35 7.47 25.89
CA HIS A 185 -5.35 6.45 26.18
C HIS A 185 -5.34 6.05 27.67
N GLN A 186 -6.50 6.16 28.31
CA GLN A 186 -6.69 5.75 29.69
C GLN A 186 -7.23 4.33 29.75
N ALA A 187 -6.69 3.52 30.67
CA ALA A 187 -7.15 2.15 30.90
C ALA A 187 -8.67 2.14 31.22
N GLY A 188 -9.42 1.27 30.53
CA GLY A 188 -10.86 1.12 30.66
C GLY A 188 -11.70 2.02 29.75
N GLY A 189 -11.12 3.00 29.05
CA GLY A 189 -11.80 3.76 28.01
C GLY A 189 -11.89 2.98 26.69
N LYS A 190 -13.05 3.07 26.02
CA LYS A 190 -13.22 2.48 24.68
C LYS A 190 -12.94 3.49 23.58
N LEU A 191 -12.14 3.10 22.59
CA LEU A 191 -11.69 3.91 21.48
C LEU A 191 -12.38 3.53 20.17
N PRO A 192 -12.68 4.49 19.30
CA PRO A 192 -12.91 4.19 17.90
C PRO A 192 -11.62 3.64 17.28
N VAL A 193 -11.76 2.79 16.27
CA VAL A 193 -10.61 2.22 15.56
C VAL A 193 -10.74 2.42 14.05
N VAL A 194 -9.60 2.72 13.43
CA VAL A 194 -9.46 2.71 11.98
C VAL A 194 -8.51 1.59 11.54
N VAL A 195 -8.97 0.73 10.64
CA VAL A 195 -8.14 -0.30 9.99
C VAL A 195 -7.60 0.29 8.70
N MET A 196 -6.27 0.39 8.58
CA MET A 196 -5.60 1.01 7.45
C MET A 196 -5.07 -0.06 6.49
N VAL A 197 -5.56 -0.04 5.25
CA VAL A 197 -5.10 -0.90 4.15
C VAL A 197 -4.21 -0.06 3.24
N PRO A 198 -2.90 -0.34 3.18
CA PRO A 198 -1.99 0.46 2.37
C PRO A 198 -2.23 0.26 0.86
N GLY A 199 -1.79 1.23 0.05
CA GLY A 199 -1.65 1.05 -1.39
C GLY A 199 -0.55 0.05 -1.74
N MET A 200 -0.39 -0.25 -3.02
CA MET A 200 0.60 -1.22 -3.51
C MET A 200 2.03 -0.92 -3.01
N ASP A 201 2.38 0.37 -2.88
CA ASP A 201 3.69 0.83 -2.43
C ASP A 201 3.72 1.21 -0.94
N GLY A 202 2.64 0.94 -0.21
CA GLY A 202 2.51 1.27 1.20
C GLY A 202 2.75 0.08 2.12
N PHE A 203 3.37 0.31 3.26
CA PHE A 203 3.63 -0.70 4.29
C PHE A 203 3.12 -0.25 5.66
N LYS A 204 2.84 -1.21 6.53
CA LYS A 204 2.16 -0.99 7.82
C LYS A 204 2.94 -0.08 8.76
N GLU A 205 4.27 -0.16 8.78
CA GLU A 205 5.12 0.59 9.70
C GLU A 205 5.08 2.11 9.45
N ARG A 206 4.77 2.57 8.22
CA ARG A 206 4.63 4.00 7.93
C ARG A 206 3.18 4.50 7.92
N SER A 207 2.21 3.65 8.24
CA SER A 207 0.80 4.03 8.25
C SER A 207 0.47 5.05 9.33
N VAL A 208 1.22 5.01 10.43
CA VAL A 208 1.23 6.03 11.48
C VAL A 208 2.53 6.83 11.35
N SER A 209 2.41 8.15 11.22
CA SER A 209 3.56 9.05 11.08
C SER A 209 4.36 9.13 12.38
N LEU A 210 5.68 9.32 12.26
CA LEU A 210 6.58 9.48 13.40
C LEU A 210 6.16 10.63 14.31
N ASN A 211 5.71 11.74 13.70
CA ASN A 211 5.30 12.94 14.41
C ASN A 211 3.94 13.40 13.90
N GLY A 212 2.98 13.65 14.82
CA GLY A 212 1.71 14.27 14.48
C GLY A 212 0.81 13.40 13.59
N ASP A 213 0.41 12.22 14.05
CA ASP A 213 -0.50 11.36 13.30
C ASP A 213 -1.96 11.80 13.48
N GLY A 214 -2.62 12.05 12.34
CA GLY A 214 -3.96 12.60 12.34
C GLY A 214 -5.05 11.67 12.92
N TRP A 215 -4.84 10.35 12.96
CA TRP A 215 -5.80 9.43 13.59
C TRP A 215 -5.58 9.37 15.10
N LEU A 216 -4.32 9.21 15.53
CA LEU A 216 -3.99 9.19 16.96
C LEU A 216 -4.36 10.49 17.66
N GLU A 217 -4.13 11.65 17.01
CA GLU A 217 -4.53 12.97 17.52
C GLU A 217 -6.05 13.13 17.70
N ARG A 218 -6.85 12.43 16.87
CA ARG A 218 -8.31 12.37 17.01
C ARG A 218 -8.80 11.33 18.02
N GLY A 219 -7.88 10.65 18.71
CA GLY A 219 -8.20 9.64 19.70
C GLY A 219 -8.63 8.29 19.14
N TYR A 220 -8.23 7.97 17.90
CA TYR A 220 -8.45 6.66 17.31
C TYR A 220 -7.33 5.69 17.67
N ALA A 221 -7.69 4.43 17.93
CA ALA A 221 -6.76 3.34 17.74
C ALA A 221 -6.56 3.08 16.24
N VAL A 222 -5.37 2.66 15.85
CA VAL A 222 -5.03 2.36 14.44
C VAL A 222 -4.56 0.93 14.33
N LEU A 223 -5.16 0.14 13.44
CA LEU A 223 -4.66 -1.16 13.02
C LEU A 223 -4.17 -1.06 11.57
N ALA A 224 -2.87 -0.97 11.38
CA ALA A 224 -2.25 -0.97 10.06
C ALA A 224 -1.94 -2.42 9.64
N ILE A 225 -2.53 -2.90 8.53
CA ILE A 225 -2.46 -4.30 8.13
C ILE A 225 -1.75 -4.49 6.78
N GLU A 226 -0.89 -5.50 6.69
CA GLU A 226 -0.38 -6.03 5.44
C GLU A 226 -1.06 -7.37 5.14
N GLY A 227 -2.29 -7.31 4.62
CA GLY A 227 -3.05 -8.50 4.26
C GLY A 227 -2.42 -9.28 3.09
N PRO A 228 -3.15 -10.25 2.50
CA PRO A 228 -2.62 -11.10 1.45
C PRO A 228 -1.97 -10.32 0.30
N GLY A 229 -0.72 -10.63 -0.02
CA GLY A 229 0.07 -10.03 -1.09
C GLY A 229 0.85 -8.78 -0.72
N TYR A 230 0.65 -8.21 0.48
CA TYR A 230 1.29 -6.95 0.86
C TYR A 230 2.60 -7.18 1.64
N TRP A 231 3.65 -6.57 1.16
CA TRP A 231 5.00 -6.42 1.75
C TRP A 231 5.55 -7.63 2.50
N GLU A 232 5.28 -7.77 3.79
CA GLU A 232 5.75 -8.90 4.58
C GLU A 232 4.97 -10.18 4.31
N SER A 233 3.70 -10.09 3.89
CA SER A 233 2.89 -11.26 3.57
C SER A 233 3.47 -12.12 2.45
N PRO A 234 3.96 -11.61 1.30
CA PRO A 234 4.71 -12.39 0.32
C PRO A 234 5.97 -13.05 0.87
N VAL A 235 6.70 -12.41 1.79
CA VAL A 235 7.87 -13.01 2.45
C VAL A 235 7.47 -14.25 3.25
N ARG A 236 6.24 -14.27 3.77
CA ARG A 236 5.63 -15.40 4.49
C ARG A 236 4.91 -16.39 3.58
N GLY A 237 4.93 -16.16 2.27
CA GLY A 237 4.20 -16.96 1.28
C GLY A 237 2.69 -16.80 1.35
N ILE A 238 2.25 -15.60 1.59
CA ILE A 238 0.84 -15.21 1.55
C ILE A 238 0.70 -14.21 0.41
N PHE A 239 0.15 -14.65 -0.70
CA PHE A 239 0.03 -13.88 -1.94
C PHE A 239 -1.34 -13.24 -2.08
N ILE A 240 -1.51 -12.32 -3.04
CA ILE A 240 -2.78 -11.66 -3.32
C ILE A 240 -3.87 -12.70 -3.63
N ASP A 241 -4.99 -12.51 -2.93
CA ASP A 241 -6.22 -13.27 -3.11
C ASP A 241 -7.39 -12.38 -2.67
N VAL A 242 -8.28 -12.05 -3.59
CA VAL A 242 -9.42 -11.16 -3.31
C VAL A 242 -10.35 -11.77 -2.25
N GLN A 243 -10.64 -13.08 -2.36
CA GLN A 243 -11.44 -13.79 -1.34
C GLN A 243 -10.70 -13.86 0.01
N GLY A 244 -9.38 -13.99 -0.03
CA GLY A 244 -8.52 -13.94 1.15
C GLY A 244 -8.62 -12.60 1.90
N TRP A 245 -8.81 -11.49 1.20
CA TRP A 245 -9.06 -10.21 1.84
C TRP A 245 -10.42 -10.12 2.52
N VAL A 246 -11.47 -10.72 1.93
CA VAL A 246 -12.79 -10.87 2.59
C VAL A 246 -12.67 -11.68 3.88
N GLU A 247 -11.95 -12.80 3.84
CA GLU A 247 -11.68 -13.63 5.02
C GLU A 247 -10.87 -12.88 6.08
N THR A 248 -9.85 -12.14 5.65
CA THR A 248 -9.04 -11.29 6.54
C THR A 248 -9.90 -10.27 7.29
N GLY A 249 -10.92 -9.69 6.64
CA GLY A 249 -11.83 -8.75 7.30
C GLY A 249 -12.59 -9.37 8.48
N LYS A 250 -13.02 -10.63 8.35
CA LYS A 250 -13.69 -11.38 9.42
C LYS A 250 -12.76 -11.65 10.60
N GLU A 251 -11.52 -12.05 10.32
CA GLU A 251 -10.52 -12.30 11.38
C GLU A 251 -10.05 -11.00 12.04
N VAL A 252 -9.92 -9.89 11.30
CA VAL A 252 -9.66 -8.55 11.86
C VAL A 252 -10.79 -8.17 12.83
N ALA A 253 -12.04 -8.28 12.43
CA ALA A 253 -13.16 -7.96 13.29
C ALA A 253 -13.24 -8.86 14.53
N LYS A 254 -12.90 -10.14 14.40
CA LYS A 254 -12.80 -11.07 15.53
C LYS A 254 -11.69 -10.67 16.49
N TRP A 255 -10.52 -10.28 15.97
CA TRP A 255 -9.41 -9.79 16.77
C TRP A 255 -9.80 -8.50 17.51
N LEU A 256 -10.44 -7.54 16.83
CA LEU A 256 -10.91 -6.29 17.44
C LEU A 256 -11.94 -6.53 18.54
N ARG A 257 -12.89 -7.49 18.37
CA ARG A 257 -13.86 -7.85 19.41
C ARG A 257 -13.22 -8.39 20.70
N ALA A 258 -12.04 -8.97 20.60
CA ALA A 258 -11.29 -9.48 21.75
C ALA A 258 -10.53 -8.37 22.49
N ARG A 259 -10.49 -7.14 21.98
CA ARG A 259 -9.78 -6.00 22.56
C ARG A 259 -10.71 -5.18 23.45
N PRO A 260 -10.46 -5.14 24.78
CA PRO A 260 -11.34 -4.41 25.72
C PRO A 260 -11.35 -2.89 25.47
N GLU A 261 -10.26 -2.35 24.93
CA GLU A 261 -10.11 -0.93 24.62
C GLU A 261 -10.82 -0.49 23.33
N ILE A 262 -11.41 -1.39 22.55
CA ILE A 262 -12.06 -1.04 21.28
C ILE A 262 -13.57 -0.93 21.42
N ASP A 263 -14.12 0.17 20.87
CA ASP A 263 -15.55 0.38 20.69
C ASP A 263 -16.00 -0.26 19.36
N MET A 264 -16.60 -1.45 19.42
CA MET A 264 -17.04 -2.20 18.23
C MET A 264 -18.17 -1.51 17.45
N ASP A 265 -18.83 -0.50 18.03
CA ASP A 265 -19.79 0.33 17.30
C ASP A 265 -19.12 1.47 16.51
N LYS A 266 -17.79 1.62 16.67
CA LYS A 266 -17.00 2.67 16.04
C LYS A 266 -15.79 2.13 15.29
N VAL A 267 -16.01 1.10 14.47
CA VAL A 267 -14.98 0.52 13.61
C VAL A 267 -15.09 1.10 12.21
N ALA A 268 -13.98 1.61 11.68
CA ALA A 268 -13.89 2.11 10.31
C ALA A 268 -12.69 1.49 9.58
N ALA A 269 -12.71 1.59 8.26
CA ALA A 269 -11.58 1.23 7.40
C ALA A 269 -11.17 2.41 6.52
N THR A 270 -9.90 2.42 6.10
CA THR A 270 -9.39 3.34 5.09
C THR A 270 -8.40 2.64 4.18
N GLY A 271 -8.28 3.14 2.95
CA GLY A 271 -7.33 2.62 1.98
C GLY A 271 -6.98 3.65 0.91
N SER A 272 -5.86 3.42 0.24
CA SER A 272 -5.43 4.26 -0.89
C SER A 272 -4.92 3.40 -2.02
N SER A 273 -5.10 3.85 -3.27
CA SER A 273 -4.68 3.09 -4.46
C SER A 273 -5.29 1.69 -4.47
N PHE A 274 -4.53 0.62 -4.69
CA PHE A 274 -5.03 -0.75 -4.51
C PHE A 274 -5.56 -1.04 -3.11
N GLY A 275 -5.13 -0.30 -2.10
CA GLY A 275 -5.73 -0.38 -0.77
C GLY A 275 -7.19 0.04 -0.74
N SER A 276 -7.68 0.84 -1.71
CA SER A 276 -9.10 1.16 -1.85
C SER A 276 -9.91 -0.07 -2.24
N PHE A 277 -9.43 -0.86 -3.18
CA PHE A 277 -10.04 -2.11 -3.62
C PHE A 277 -10.06 -3.15 -2.49
N PHE A 278 -8.92 -3.35 -1.84
CA PHE A 278 -8.81 -4.39 -0.80
C PHE A 278 -9.47 -3.98 0.53
N ALA A 279 -9.54 -2.68 0.86
CA ALA A 279 -10.37 -2.22 1.97
C ALA A 279 -11.86 -2.49 1.72
N ALA A 280 -12.33 -2.26 0.49
CA ALA A 280 -13.70 -2.58 0.09
C ALA A 280 -13.98 -4.09 0.17
N ALA A 281 -13.08 -4.94 -0.33
CA ALA A 281 -13.20 -6.39 -0.20
C ALA A 281 -13.22 -6.83 1.27
N MET A 282 -12.30 -6.33 2.09
CA MET A 282 -12.15 -6.64 3.51
C MET A 282 -13.44 -6.38 4.31
N ILE A 283 -14.10 -5.25 4.05
CA ILE A 283 -15.31 -4.87 4.82
C ILE A 283 -16.62 -5.45 4.27
N SER A 284 -16.59 -6.06 3.08
CA SER A 284 -17.79 -6.36 2.30
C SER A 284 -18.77 -7.32 3.00
N GLU A 285 -18.26 -8.25 3.79
CA GLU A 285 -19.06 -9.26 4.51
C GLU A 285 -18.96 -9.12 6.03
N GLU A 286 -18.37 -8.03 6.55
CA GLU A 286 -18.20 -7.84 8.00
C GLU A 286 -18.94 -6.57 8.49
N PRO A 287 -20.10 -6.74 9.14
CA PRO A 287 -20.96 -5.62 9.57
C PRO A 287 -20.40 -4.82 10.75
N ALA A 288 -19.30 -5.23 11.34
CA ALA A 288 -18.60 -4.44 12.35
C ALA A 288 -18.12 -3.10 11.78
N PHE A 289 -17.70 -3.06 10.51
CA PHE A 289 -17.29 -1.82 9.86
C PHE A 289 -18.50 -0.93 9.59
N LYS A 290 -18.51 0.26 10.19
CA LYS A 290 -19.59 1.26 10.06
C LYS A 290 -19.33 2.27 8.96
N ALA A 291 -18.05 2.54 8.69
CA ALA A 291 -17.61 3.49 7.67
C ALA A 291 -16.34 3.00 6.97
N CYS A 292 -16.21 3.34 5.70
CA CYS A 292 -14.96 3.19 4.95
C CYS A 292 -14.74 4.45 4.11
N ALA A 293 -13.51 4.97 4.11
CA ALA A 293 -13.18 6.11 3.30
C ALA A 293 -11.85 5.87 2.58
N VAL A 294 -11.84 6.06 1.25
CA VAL A 294 -10.69 5.72 0.41
C VAL A 294 -10.29 6.89 -0.49
N THR A 295 -8.99 6.92 -0.85
CA THR A 295 -8.41 7.98 -1.70
C THR A 295 -7.54 7.37 -2.80
N GLY A 296 -7.57 7.95 -4.01
CA GLY A 296 -6.85 7.40 -5.17
C GLY A 296 -7.28 5.95 -5.42
N THR A 297 -8.10 5.74 -6.43
CA THR A 297 -8.87 4.50 -6.56
C THR A 297 -8.22 3.48 -7.47
N CYS A 298 -8.53 2.18 -7.30
CA CYS A 298 -8.15 1.10 -8.21
C CYS A 298 -9.34 0.15 -8.44
N TYR A 299 -10.43 0.68 -9.00
CA TYR A 299 -11.64 -0.10 -9.30
C TYR A 299 -11.76 -0.51 -10.77
N ASP A 300 -10.74 -0.25 -11.58
CA ASP A 300 -10.67 -0.73 -12.95
C ASP A 300 -10.55 -2.25 -12.95
N LEU A 301 -11.54 -2.92 -13.56
CA LEU A 301 -11.62 -4.39 -13.56
C LEU A 301 -10.39 -4.99 -14.23
N ALA A 302 -9.86 -6.06 -13.63
CA ALA A 302 -8.60 -6.68 -14.05
C ALA A 302 -7.39 -5.71 -14.09
N GLY A 303 -7.53 -4.48 -13.58
CA GLY A 303 -6.47 -3.48 -13.55
C GLY A 303 -5.96 -3.08 -14.93
N HIS A 304 -6.83 -2.94 -15.93
CA HIS A 304 -6.40 -2.67 -17.32
C HIS A 304 -5.53 -1.42 -17.43
N ARG A 305 -5.97 -0.29 -16.89
CA ARG A 305 -5.21 0.96 -16.97
C ARG A 305 -3.84 0.84 -16.31
N ILE A 306 -3.80 0.39 -15.06
CA ILE A 306 -2.56 0.35 -14.28
C ILE A 306 -1.55 -0.67 -14.80
N PHE A 307 -2.00 -1.82 -15.33
CA PHE A 307 -1.09 -2.87 -15.80
C PHE A 307 -0.69 -2.74 -17.27
N ASP A 308 -1.55 -2.17 -18.11
CA ASP A 308 -1.31 -2.15 -19.56
C ASP A 308 -0.88 -0.77 -20.07
N GLU A 309 -1.30 0.33 -19.43
CA GLU A 309 -1.07 1.70 -19.91
C GLU A 309 -0.11 2.50 -19.02
N ALA A 310 -0.18 2.35 -17.70
CA ALA A 310 0.68 3.07 -16.74
C ALA A 310 2.13 2.55 -16.77
N SER A 311 2.97 2.95 -15.81
CA SER A 311 4.36 2.49 -15.74
C SER A 311 4.44 0.94 -15.72
N PRO A 312 5.33 0.33 -16.50
CA PRO A 312 5.46 -1.13 -16.55
C PRO A 312 5.88 -1.75 -15.21
N THR A 313 6.36 -0.95 -14.28
CA THR A 313 6.71 -1.36 -12.92
C THR A 313 5.51 -1.84 -12.11
N PHE A 314 4.31 -1.28 -12.35
CA PHE A 314 3.11 -1.67 -11.60
C PHE A 314 2.69 -3.11 -11.87
N LYS A 315 2.66 -3.55 -13.14
CA LYS A 315 2.35 -4.93 -13.49
C LYS A 315 3.36 -5.89 -12.87
N LYS A 316 4.65 -5.61 -13.04
CA LYS A 316 5.74 -6.41 -12.47
C LYS A 316 5.62 -6.53 -10.95
N ARG A 317 5.39 -5.40 -10.25
CA ARG A 317 5.18 -5.39 -8.80
C ARG A 317 3.97 -6.21 -8.37
N PHE A 318 2.86 -6.10 -9.09
CA PHE A 318 1.65 -6.85 -8.75
C PHE A 318 1.81 -8.36 -9.01
N MET A 319 2.54 -8.75 -10.05
CA MET A 319 2.94 -10.14 -10.29
C MET A 319 3.74 -10.69 -9.11
N PHE A 320 4.73 -9.94 -8.60
CA PHE A 320 5.45 -10.30 -7.39
C PHE A 320 4.51 -10.47 -6.19
N MET A 321 3.58 -9.55 -5.97
CA MET A 321 2.60 -9.61 -4.89
C MET A 321 1.64 -10.80 -5.02
N SER A 322 1.36 -11.26 -6.23
CA SER A 322 0.53 -12.44 -6.51
C SER A 322 1.32 -13.75 -6.50
N GLY A 323 2.65 -13.69 -6.39
CA GLY A 323 3.52 -14.88 -6.45
C GLY A 323 3.61 -15.51 -7.84
N ILE A 324 3.26 -14.78 -8.90
CA ILE A 324 3.23 -15.22 -10.28
C ILE A 324 4.38 -14.56 -11.04
N ALA A 325 5.29 -15.37 -11.59
CA ALA A 325 6.43 -14.89 -12.36
C ALA A 325 6.17 -14.87 -13.88
N ASP A 326 5.28 -15.71 -14.37
CA ASP A 326 4.91 -15.81 -15.79
C ASP A 326 3.81 -14.82 -16.14
N GLU A 327 4.02 -14.03 -17.20
CA GLU A 327 3.06 -12.99 -17.61
C GLU A 327 1.75 -13.58 -18.15
N ALA A 328 1.78 -14.71 -18.85
CA ALA A 328 0.58 -15.33 -19.40
C ALA A 328 -0.30 -15.94 -18.27
N GLU A 329 0.32 -16.51 -17.25
CA GLU A 329 -0.38 -16.93 -16.03
C GLU A 329 -1.01 -15.72 -15.32
N PHE A 330 -0.29 -14.60 -15.23
CA PHE A 330 -0.79 -13.37 -14.64
C PHE A 330 -1.99 -12.79 -15.41
N GLU A 331 -2.01 -12.85 -16.73
CA GLU A 331 -3.16 -12.39 -17.54
C GLU A 331 -4.46 -13.17 -17.20
N THR A 332 -4.33 -14.43 -16.81
CA THR A 332 -5.47 -15.23 -16.31
C THR A 332 -5.83 -14.83 -14.88
N PHE A 333 -4.84 -14.72 -14.00
CA PHE A 333 -5.02 -14.35 -12.60
C PHE A 333 -5.67 -12.98 -12.42
N ARG A 334 -5.23 -11.96 -13.18
CA ARG A 334 -5.74 -10.58 -13.04
C ARG A 334 -7.26 -10.46 -13.26
N GLN A 335 -7.89 -11.41 -13.96
CA GLN A 335 -9.34 -11.45 -14.13
C GLN A 335 -10.09 -11.67 -12.80
N THR A 336 -9.40 -12.16 -11.76
CA THR A 336 -9.94 -12.28 -10.40
C THR A 336 -10.01 -10.94 -9.66
N ILE A 337 -9.34 -9.88 -10.17
CA ILE A 337 -9.43 -8.51 -9.63
C ILE A 337 -10.76 -7.92 -10.10
N ASP A 338 -11.81 -8.31 -9.40
CA ASP A 338 -13.20 -8.00 -9.72
C ASP A 338 -13.97 -7.66 -8.44
N TRP A 339 -14.50 -6.45 -8.37
CA TRP A 339 -15.30 -5.97 -7.23
C TRP A 339 -16.77 -6.33 -7.32
N ARG A 340 -17.27 -6.75 -8.47
CA ARG A 340 -18.70 -7.03 -8.71
C ARG A 340 -19.30 -8.08 -7.74
N PRO A 341 -18.57 -9.14 -7.32
CA PRO A 341 -19.10 -10.12 -6.38
C PRO A 341 -19.33 -9.59 -4.96
N PHE A 342 -18.70 -8.47 -4.58
CA PHE A 342 -18.76 -7.99 -3.20
C PHE A 342 -19.26 -6.54 -3.02
N ALA A 343 -19.22 -5.67 -4.03
CA ALA A 343 -19.62 -4.27 -3.90
C ALA A 343 -21.02 -4.07 -3.32
N GLY A 344 -22.02 -4.82 -3.82
CA GLY A 344 -23.40 -4.75 -3.33
C GLY A 344 -23.60 -5.25 -1.90
N LYS A 345 -22.66 -6.01 -1.37
CA LYS A 345 -22.70 -6.53 0.01
C LYS A 345 -22.23 -5.48 1.03
N ILE A 346 -21.46 -4.47 0.62
CA ILE A 346 -20.98 -3.40 1.49
C ILE A 346 -22.16 -2.59 2.01
N LYS A 347 -22.40 -2.62 3.32
CA LYS A 347 -23.47 -1.86 4.00
C LYS A 347 -22.93 -0.66 4.79
N ALA A 348 -21.63 -0.63 5.03
CA ALA A 348 -20.95 0.51 5.65
C ALA A 348 -21.14 1.77 4.81
N ALA A 349 -21.21 2.93 5.46
CA ALA A 349 -21.12 4.20 4.75
C ALA A 349 -19.76 4.28 4.03
N PHE A 350 -19.77 4.69 2.76
CA PHE A 350 -18.56 4.64 1.94
C PHE A 350 -18.26 5.98 1.28
N LEU A 351 -17.06 6.53 1.55
CA LEU A 351 -16.52 7.71 0.90
C LEU A 351 -15.43 7.32 -0.08
N ILE A 352 -15.49 7.88 -1.27
CA ILE A 352 -14.45 7.77 -2.29
C ILE A 352 -13.99 9.15 -2.70
N ALA A 353 -12.69 9.40 -2.67
CA ALA A 353 -12.07 10.57 -3.28
C ALA A 353 -11.18 10.14 -4.43
N GLY A 354 -11.49 10.58 -5.64
CA GLY A 354 -10.80 10.25 -6.88
C GLY A 354 -10.42 11.49 -7.69
N GLY A 355 -9.36 11.39 -8.47
CA GLY A 355 -8.96 12.42 -9.43
C GLY A 355 -9.77 12.32 -10.73
N GLU A 356 -10.14 13.46 -11.31
CA GLU A 356 -10.80 13.49 -12.62
C GLU A 356 -9.90 12.92 -13.72
N SER A 357 -8.60 13.18 -13.62
CA SER A 357 -7.56 12.76 -14.58
C SER A 357 -6.66 11.66 -14.02
N ASP A 358 -7.23 10.73 -13.21
CA ASP A 358 -6.48 9.63 -12.59
C ASP A 358 -5.87 8.72 -13.68
N GLU A 359 -4.54 8.70 -13.73
CA GLU A 359 -3.77 7.95 -14.73
C GLU A 359 -3.70 6.45 -14.48
N LEU A 360 -4.10 6.02 -13.26
CA LEU A 360 -4.05 4.60 -12.85
C LEU A 360 -5.43 3.94 -12.82
N CYS A 361 -6.50 4.72 -12.66
CA CYS A 361 -7.87 4.22 -12.60
C CYS A 361 -8.82 5.21 -13.27
N PRO A 362 -9.43 4.85 -14.40
CA PRO A 362 -10.40 5.72 -15.05
C PRO A 362 -11.54 6.11 -14.13
N LEU A 363 -11.98 7.38 -14.18
CA LEU A 363 -13.07 7.87 -13.34
C LEU A 363 -14.35 7.05 -13.52
N GLU A 364 -14.62 6.60 -14.74
CA GLU A 364 -15.78 5.78 -15.08
C GLU A 364 -15.80 4.44 -14.34
N ALA A 365 -14.62 3.84 -14.12
CA ALA A 365 -14.49 2.61 -13.33
C ALA A 365 -14.82 2.86 -11.84
N THR A 366 -14.38 4.00 -11.32
CA THR A 366 -14.72 4.44 -9.97
C THR A 366 -16.22 4.73 -9.83
N GLU A 367 -16.83 5.42 -10.78
CA GLU A 367 -18.28 5.69 -10.80
C GLU A 367 -19.11 4.40 -10.91
N ALA A 368 -18.64 3.42 -11.70
CA ALA A 368 -19.30 2.12 -11.80
C ALA A 368 -19.28 1.37 -10.46
N PHE A 369 -18.15 1.38 -9.74
CA PHE A 369 -18.07 0.80 -8.40
C PHE A 369 -19.00 1.53 -7.42
N VAL A 370 -19.00 2.87 -7.39
CA VAL A 370 -19.89 3.68 -6.55
C VAL A 370 -21.35 3.31 -6.78
N LYS A 371 -21.77 3.18 -8.04
CA LYS A 371 -23.14 2.76 -8.40
C LYS A 371 -23.50 1.37 -7.85
N ALA A 372 -22.53 0.46 -7.79
CA ALA A 372 -22.73 -0.91 -7.31
C ALA A 372 -22.76 -1.04 -5.78
N LEU A 373 -22.31 -0.03 -5.03
CA LEU A 373 -22.30 -0.07 -3.55
C LEU A 373 -23.70 -0.24 -2.97
N GLY A 374 -23.84 -1.17 -2.01
CA GLY A 374 -25.13 -1.47 -1.36
C GLY A 374 -25.49 -0.59 -0.16
N GLY A 375 -24.56 0.22 0.36
CA GLY A 375 -24.72 1.13 1.49
C GLY A 375 -24.75 2.61 1.08
N PRO A 376 -24.87 3.52 2.08
CA PRO A 376 -24.74 4.97 1.85
C PRO A 376 -23.40 5.31 1.24
N LYS A 377 -23.37 6.22 0.26
CA LYS A 377 -22.17 6.51 -0.53
C LYS A 377 -21.97 7.98 -0.82
N GLN A 378 -20.71 8.39 -0.85
CA GLN A 378 -20.29 9.72 -1.31
C GLN A 378 -19.08 9.59 -2.23
N LEU A 379 -19.14 10.22 -3.39
CA LEU A 379 -18.01 10.33 -4.33
C LEU A 379 -17.55 11.78 -4.38
N MET A 380 -16.27 12.01 -4.17
CA MET A 380 -15.62 13.30 -4.40
C MET A 380 -14.70 13.18 -5.59
N VAL A 381 -14.91 14.00 -6.61
CA VAL A 381 -14.07 14.08 -7.82
C VAL A 381 -13.32 15.41 -7.79
N TYR A 382 -12.00 15.35 -7.81
CA TYR A 382 -11.12 16.53 -7.80
C TYR A 382 -10.72 16.88 -9.22
N GLN A 383 -11.12 18.08 -9.67
CA GLN A 383 -10.85 18.61 -11.01
C GLN A 383 -9.36 18.55 -11.32
N ASP A 384 -9.00 18.08 -12.53
CA ASP A 384 -7.63 17.97 -13.06
C ASP A 384 -6.63 17.23 -12.19
N SER A 385 -7.09 16.62 -11.08
CA SER A 385 -6.24 15.85 -10.19
C SER A 385 -5.96 14.46 -10.75
N ARG A 386 -4.73 14.01 -10.54
CA ARG A 386 -4.27 12.66 -10.84
C ARG A 386 -4.50 11.71 -9.66
N HIS A 387 -3.94 10.51 -9.74
CA HIS A 387 -4.07 9.45 -8.72
C HIS A 387 -3.71 9.91 -7.29
N SER A 388 -2.68 10.73 -7.14
CA SER A 388 -2.23 11.26 -5.84
C SER A 388 -3.16 12.30 -5.18
N LEU A 389 -4.19 12.76 -5.89
CA LEU A 389 -5.12 13.82 -5.46
C LEU A 389 -4.36 15.10 -5.02
N SER A 390 -3.37 15.48 -5.80
CA SER A 390 -2.61 16.72 -5.62
C SER A 390 -2.97 17.73 -6.70
N GLY A 391 -2.97 19.00 -6.37
CA GLY A 391 -3.25 20.06 -7.33
C GLY A 391 -4.15 21.15 -6.78
N PRO A 392 -4.56 22.12 -7.63
CA PRO A 392 -5.35 23.28 -7.21
C PRO A 392 -6.68 22.92 -6.53
N SER A 393 -7.41 21.94 -7.05
CA SER A 393 -8.70 21.52 -6.47
C SER A 393 -8.55 20.96 -5.04
N ALA A 394 -7.49 20.20 -4.76
CA ALA A 394 -7.19 19.73 -3.41
C ALA A 394 -6.65 20.83 -2.49
N ALA A 395 -5.89 21.78 -3.05
CA ALA A 395 -5.32 22.89 -2.29
C ALA A 395 -6.37 23.95 -1.90
N ASN A 396 -7.32 24.26 -2.77
CA ASN A 396 -8.33 25.28 -2.57
C ASN A 396 -9.66 24.73 -2.02
N GLY A 397 -9.94 23.45 -2.22
CA GLY A 397 -11.13 22.75 -1.75
C GLY A 397 -10.89 21.95 -0.46
N PRO A 398 -11.79 21.00 -0.13
CA PRO A 398 -11.57 20.07 0.98
C PRO A 398 -10.31 19.22 0.75
N GLU A 399 -9.30 19.36 1.61
CA GLU A 399 -8.10 18.52 1.51
C GLU A 399 -8.48 17.05 1.70
N PRO A 400 -8.13 16.14 0.76
CA PRO A 400 -8.68 14.78 0.71
C PRO A 400 -8.53 13.97 2.00
N ARG A 401 -7.39 14.05 2.67
CA ARG A 401 -7.10 13.23 3.87
C ARG A 401 -7.72 13.82 5.13
N ILE A 402 -7.70 15.15 5.27
CA ILE A 402 -8.38 15.83 6.38
C ILE A 402 -9.88 15.55 6.25
N TYR A 403 -10.43 15.70 5.04
CA TYR A 403 -11.86 15.45 4.82
C TYR A 403 -12.22 13.98 5.12
N GLN A 404 -11.39 13.03 4.69
CA GLN A 404 -11.56 11.61 4.97
C GLN A 404 -11.66 11.32 6.48
N ALA A 405 -10.74 11.86 7.28
CA ALA A 405 -10.73 11.65 8.72
C ALA A 405 -11.95 12.29 9.42
N GLU A 406 -12.30 13.53 9.05
CA GLU A 406 -13.49 14.21 9.56
C GLU A 406 -14.79 13.52 9.11
N TRP A 407 -14.82 12.98 7.87
CA TRP A 407 -15.97 12.26 7.36
C TRP A 407 -16.20 10.96 8.14
N ILE A 408 -15.17 10.14 8.35
CA ILE A 408 -15.26 8.95 9.21
C ILE A 408 -15.73 9.33 10.60
N THR A 409 -15.16 10.37 11.19
CA THR A 409 -15.55 10.83 12.52
C THR A 409 -17.03 11.20 12.60
N ARG A 410 -17.56 11.91 11.60
CA ARG A 410 -18.99 12.22 11.52
C ARG A 410 -19.85 10.96 11.38
N ARG A 411 -19.43 9.98 10.56
CA ARG A 411 -20.18 8.72 10.39
C ARG A 411 -20.24 7.91 11.67
N LEU A 412 -19.11 7.77 12.37
CA LEU A 412 -19.06 7.03 13.64
C LEU A 412 -19.81 7.74 14.79
N LYS A 413 -20.09 9.03 14.66
CA LYS A 413 -20.97 9.80 15.55
C LYS A 413 -22.45 9.74 15.15
N GLY A 414 -22.80 8.98 14.10
CA GLY A 414 -24.19 8.84 13.64
C GLY A 414 -24.76 10.06 12.90
N ALA A 415 -23.91 10.98 12.43
CA ALA A 415 -24.39 12.11 11.66
C ALA A 415 -25.09 11.67 10.37
N PRO A 416 -26.20 12.29 9.95
CA PRO A 416 -26.93 11.90 8.74
C PRO A 416 -26.08 12.08 7.50
N MET A 417 -26.37 11.28 6.45
CA MET A 417 -25.65 11.29 5.19
C MET A 417 -26.64 11.20 4.04
N GLN A 418 -26.33 11.90 2.94
CA GLN A 418 -27.00 11.76 1.66
C GLN A 418 -26.07 11.10 0.66
N ASN A 419 -26.61 10.37 -0.31
CA ASN A 419 -25.84 9.85 -1.41
C ASN A 419 -25.56 10.99 -2.39
N GLU A 420 -24.29 11.44 -2.43
CA GLU A 420 -23.90 12.62 -3.20
C GLU A 420 -22.61 12.40 -3.97
N ARG A 421 -22.57 12.96 -5.19
CA ARG A 421 -21.36 13.20 -5.96
C ARG A 421 -20.98 14.67 -5.79
N TRP A 422 -19.78 14.90 -5.32
CA TRP A 422 -19.18 16.22 -5.21
C TRP A 422 -18.14 16.38 -6.32
N PHE A 423 -18.23 17.48 -7.07
CA PHE A 423 -17.18 17.89 -7.98
C PHE A 423 -16.46 19.09 -7.35
N VAL A 424 -15.17 18.91 -7.07
CA VAL A 424 -14.33 19.92 -6.43
C VAL A 424 -13.54 20.64 -7.51
N GLU A 425 -13.94 21.85 -7.86
CA GLU A 425 -13.28 22.67 -8.87
C GLU A 425 -11.88 23.12 -8.42
N ALA A 426 -11.04 23.49 -9.38
CA ALA A 426 -9.73 24.11 -9.10
C ALA A 426 -9.82 25.41 -8.29
N SER A 427 -10.95 26.11 -8.33
CA SER A 427 -11.28 27.28 -7.53
C SER A 427 -11.54 26.95 -6.05
N GLY A 428 -11.75 25.68 -5.70
CA GLY A 428 -12.22 25.23 -4.39
C GLY A 428 -13.75 25.18 -4.25
N LYS A 429 -14.51 25.64 -5.25
CA LYS A 429 -15.97 25.48 -5.27
C LYS A 429 -16.34 24.01 -5.34
N VAL A 430 -17.40 23.63 -4.64
CA VAL A 430 -17.91 22.26 -4.60
C VAL A 430 -19.31 22.22 -5.17
N ASP A 431 -19.48 21.58 -6.32
CA ASP A 431 -20.80 21.31 -6.90
C ASP A 431 -21.28 19.92 -6.47
N LYS A 432 -22.51 19.83 -5.97
CA LYS A 432 -23.08 18.62 -5.40
C LYS A 432 -24.27 18.14 -6.22
N THR A 433 -24.28 16.86 -6.50
CA THR A 433 -25.39 16.18 -7.20
C THR A 433 -25.77 14.90 -6.45
N ALA A 434 -27.04 14.54 -6.48
CA ALA A 434 -27.50 13.29 -5.88
C ALA A 434 -26.97 12.09 -6.69
N ILE A 435 -26.63 10.99 -5.97
CA ILE A 435 -26.37 9.68 -6.57
C ILE A 435 -27.63 8.84 -6.39
N ALA A 436 -28.12 8.28 -7.49
CA ALA A 436 -29.28 7.43 -7.50
C ALA A 436 -29.03 6.08 -6.78
#